data_2dda8c3a774de00841b0be31d3a63a00
#
_entry.id   2dda8c3a774de00841b0be31d3a63a00
#
_cell.length_a   1.000
_cell.length_b   1.000
_cell.length_c   1.000
_cell.angle_alpha   90.00
_cell.angle_beta   90.00
_cell.angle_gamma   90.00
#
_symmetry.space_group_name_H-M   'P 1'
#
loop_
_entity.id
_entity.type
_entity.pdbx_description
1 polymer ?
#
loop_
_entity_poly.entity_id
_entity_poly.type
_entity_poly.pdbx_seq_one_letter_code
_entity_poly.pdbx_strand_id
1 'polypeptide(L)'
;LAIPNISTAEVMAQQGWDSLTIDMQHGLADHQMALAMLTAISTAKISVTPMARVPWLEEGIIMRMLDAGCEGIICPMINTQDDARRFVRACNYPPKGSRSYGPIRALVHAGPDYHKAANDEVLSIGMIETREALDNLDSILDVDELDAVYIGPADLSLALGCTPKFDQEEQPVVEAIEHIIETAKSRGKRVGVHNATVAYARRMTALGADFVSVSSDMRLMTAGAAAVVRKFRESEPEPKSEASY
;
A
#
# COMPACT_ATOMS: atom_id res chain seq x y z
N LEU A 1 5.89 -4.24 2.52
CA LEU A 1 7.16 -4.98 2.59
C LEU A 1 8.28 -4.06 2.11
N ALA A 2 9.24 -3.77 3.00
CA ALA A 2 10.38 -2.89 2.71
C ALA A 2 11.70 -3.68 2.53
N ILE A 3 11.77 -4.92 3.06
CA ILE A 3 12.94 -5.78 2.95
C ILE A 3 12.92 -6.52 1.62
N PRO A 4 13.97 -6.38 0.78
CA PRO A 4 14.03 -7.01 -0.54
C PRO A 4 14.44 -8.49 -0.38
N ASN A 5 13.54 -9.33 0.13
CA ASN A 5 13.84 -10.73 0.41
C ASN A 5 12.63 -11.64 0.22
N ILE A 6 12.83 -12.71 -0.52
CA ILE A 6 11.81 -13.72 -0.87
C ILE A 6 11.26 -14.41 0.38
N SER A 7 12.14 -14.85 1.29
CA SER A 7 11.72 -15.58 2.49
C SER A 7 10.95 -14.67 3.45
N THR A 8 11.33 -13.38 3.54
CA THR A 8 10.56 -12.40 4.33
C THR A 8 9.15 -12.23 3.75
N ALA A 9 9.01 -12.13 2.43
CA ALA A 9 7.71 -12.03 1.77
C ALA A 9 6.85 -13.27 2.01
N GLU A 10 7.46 -14.47 1.92
CA GLU A 10 6.78 -15.74 2.19
C GLU A 10 6.29 -15.84 3.64
N VAL A 11 7.16 -15.53 4.62
CA VAL A 11 6.81 -15.55 6.05
C VAL A 11 5.67 -14.56 6.31
N MET A 12 5.76 -13.34 5.80
CA MET A 12 4.71 -12.34 5.98
C MET A 12 3.38 -12.77 5.35
N ALA A 13 3.40 -13.43 4.21
CA ALA A 13 2.19 -13.91 3.53
C ALA A 13 1.42 -14.97 4.32
N GLN A 14 2.06 -15.67 5.28
CA GLN A 14 1.42 -16.67 6.13
C GLN A 14 0.82 -16.10 7.43
N GLN A 15 0.89 -14.77 7.66
CA GLN A 15 0.51 -14.19 8.96
C GLN A 15 -0.95 -13.72 9.04
N GLY A 16 -1.76 -13.90 7.99
CA GLY A 16 -3.18 -13.53 8.01
C GLY A 16 -3.48 -12.08 7.63
N TRP A 17 -2.60 -11.45 6.88
CA TRP A 17 -2.85 -10.14 6.25
C TRP A 17 -3.85 -10.28 5.11
N ASP A 18 -4.79 -9.34 4.96
CA ASP A 18 -5.69 -9.28 3.80
C ASP A 18 -4.94 -8.90 2.53
N SER A 19 -3.92 -8.03 2.66
CA SER A 19 -3.06 -7.62 1.55
C SER A 19 -1.61 -7.43 2.00
N LEU A 20 -0.68 -7.56 1.05
CA LEU A 20 0.73 -7.23 1.22
C LEU A 20 1.18 -6.30 0.11
N THR A 21 1.64 -5.11 0.50
CA THR A 21 2.18 -4.12 -0.43
C THR A 21 3.70 -4.17 -0.46
N ILE A 22 4.29 -4.46 -1.62
CA ILE A 22 5.72 -4.30 -1.85
C ILE A 22 6.00 -2.82 -2.06
N ASP A 23 6.82 -2.25 -1.20
CA ASP A 23 7.17 -0.84 -1.25
C ASP A 23 8.42 -0.64 -2.12
N MET A 24 8.19 -0.13 -3.34
CA MET A 24 9.26 0.19 -4.28
C MET A 24 9.61 1.69 -4.28
N GLN A 25 8.90 2.51 -3.48
CA GLN A 25 9.18 3.93 -3.32
C GLN A 25 10.26 4.18 -2.27
N HIS A 26 10.04 3.68 -1.05
CA HIS A 26 10.94 3.85 0.10
C HIS A 26 11.49 2.53 0.64
N GLY A 27 10.95 1.40 0.19
CA GLY A 27 11.53 0.08 0.38
C GLY A 27 12.78 -0.14 -0.49
N LEU A 28 13.42 -1.27 -0.30
CA LEU A 28 14.70 -1.57 -0.95
C LEU A 28 14.57 -2.53 -2.15
N ALA A 29 13.34 -2.89 -2.54
CA ALA A 29 13.08 -3.80 -3.63
C ALA A 29 13.09 -3.09 -4.99
N ASP A 30 13.86 -3.62 -5.94
CA ASP A 30 13.74 -3.31 -7.35
C ASP A 30 12.68 -4.19 -8.03
N HIS A 31 12.44 -4.00 -9.32
CA HIS A 31 11.45 -4.78 -10.07
C HIS A 31 11.75 -6.28 -10.07
N GLN A 32 13.01 -6.70 -10.16
CA GLN A 32 13.36 -8.13 -10.18
C GLN A 32 13.07 -8.78 -8.83
N MET A 33 13.44 -8.11 -7.76
CA MET A 33 13.14 -8.58 -6.41
C MET A 33 11.63 -8.56 -6.13
N ALA A 34 10.92 -7.51 -6.55
CA ALA A 34 9.48 -7.44 -6.40
C ALA A 34 8.76 -8.60 -7.11
N LEU A 35 9.18 -8.96 -8.33
CA LEU A 35 8.68 -10.14 -9.05
C LEU A 35 8.89 -11.44 -8.25
N ALA A 36 10.08 -11.62 -7.67
CA ALA A 36 10.39 -12.80 -6.86
C ALA A 36 9.56 -12.82 -5.55
N MET A 37 9.38 -11.67 -4.90
CA MET A 37 8.53 -11.52 -3.71
C MET A 37 7.05 -11.81 -4.03
N LEU A 38 6.53 -11.34 -5.17
CA LEU A 38 5.18 -11.68 -5.63
C LEU A 38 5.00 -13.19 -5.84
N THR A 39 6.04 -13.86 -6.32
CA THR A 39 6.02 -15.33 -6.46
C THR A 39 5.95 -16.01 -5.09
N ALA A 40 6.69 -15.52 -4.10
CA ALA A 40 6.61 -16.03 -2.74
C ALA A 40 5.23 -15.75 -2.09
N ILE A 41 4.68 -14.56 -2.25
CA ILE A 41 3.33 -14.23 -1.75
C ILE A 41 2.28 -15.18 -2.33
N SER A 42 2.39 -15.55 -3.60
CA SER A 42 1.42 -16.47 -4.23
C SER A 42 1.45 -17.91 -3.68
N THR A 43 2.41 -18.26 -2.82
CA THR A 43 2.45 -19.55 -2.11
C THR A 43 1.65 -19.54 -0.81
N ALA A 44 1.05 -18.42 -0.43
CA ALA A 44 0.28 -18.30 0.80
C ALA A 44 -0.88 -19.31 0.82
N LYS A 45 -1.11 -19.91 2.00
CA LYS A 45 -2.21 -20.86 2.20
C LYS A 45 -3.57 -20.19 2.33
N ILE A 46 -3.57 -18.92 2.60
CA ILE A 46 -4.74 -18.05 2.69
C ILE A 46 -4.67 -17.02 1.58
N SER A 47 -5.81 -16.49 1.17
CA SER A 47 -5.84 -15.43 0.16
C SER A 47 -5.21 -14.15 0.72
N VAL A 48 -4.20 -13.64 0.02
CA VAL A 48 -3.51 -12.37 0.33
C VAL A 48 -3.42 -11.58 -0.97
N THR A 49 -4.01 -10.41 -1.02
CA THR A 49 -3.96 -9.55 -2.21
C THR A 49 -2.56 -8.94 -2.39
N PRO A 50 -1.84 -9.28 -3.47
CA PRO A 50 -0.51 -8.75 -3.73
C PRO A 50 -0.61 -7.35 -4.34
N MET A 51 0.00 -6.36 -3.69
CA MET A 51 0.01 -4.98 -4.12
C MET A 51 1.44 -4.45 -4.23
N ALA A 52 1.62 -3.35 -4.97
CA ALA A 52 2.87 -2.61 -4.98
C ALA A 52 2.64 -1.11 -4.82
N ARG A 53 3.50 -0.44 -4.04
CA ARG A 53 3.65 1.01 -4.10
C ARG A 53 4.79 1.32 -5.05
N VAL A 54 4.46 1.94 -6.20
CA VAL A 54 5.45 2.30 -7.23
C VAL A 54 6.29 3.50 -6.81
N PRO A 55 7.52 3.69 -7.36
CA PRO A 55 8.38 4.80 -6.98
C PRO A 55 7.79 6.17 -7.31
N TRP A 56 7.10 6.28 -8.42
CA TRP A 56 6.51 7.52 -8.94
C TRP A 56 5.41 7.22 -9.97
N LEU A 57 4.70 8.25 -10.44
CA LEU A 57 3.75 8.15 -11.55
C LEU A 57 4.51 7.98 -12.87
N GLU A 58 4.87 6.75 -13.17
CA GLU A 58 5.53 6.32 -14.41
C GLU A 58 4.82 5.08 -14.96
N GLU A 59 4.26 5.21 -16.14
CA GLU A 59 3.41 4.18 -16.75
C GLU A 59 4.14 2.85 -16.96
N GLY A 60 5.45 2.90 -17.25
CA GLY A 60 6.26 1.71 -17.49
C GLY A 60 6.39 0.79 -16.28
N ILE A 61 6.65 1.35 -15.08
CA ILE A 61 6.74 0.53 -13.87
C ILE A 61 5.37 0.05 -13.41
N ILE A 62 4.31 0.86 -13.56
CA ILE A 62 2.94 0.47 -13.25
C ILE A 62 2.55 -0.76 -14.08
N MET A 63 2.71 -0.69 -15.41
CA MET A 63 2.45 -1.80 -16.32
C MET A 63 3.23 -3.05 -15.91
N ARG A 64 4.54 -2.92 -15.64
CA ARG A 64 5.40 -4.07 -15.29
C ARG A 64 4.99 -4.73 -13.98
N MET A 65 4.56 -3.97 -12.98
CA MET A 65 4.09 -4.54 -11.72
C MET A 65 2.76 -5.27 -11.90
N LEU A 66 1.86 -4.75 -12.71
CA LEU A 66 0.60 -5.44 -13.05
C LEU A 66 0.86 -6.70 -13.88
N ASP A 67 1.81 -6.67 -14.83
CA ASP A 67 2.21 -7.84 -15.61
C ASP A 67 2.91 -8.89 -14.74
N ALA A 68 3.58 -8.46 -13.66
CA ALA A 68 4.14 -9.32 -12.64
C ALA A 68 3.08 -9.94 -11.70
N GLY A 69 1.82 -9.51 -11.78
CA GLY A 69 0.71 -10.09 -11.04
C GLY A 69 0.33 -9.34 -9.77
N CYS A 70 0.63 -8.04 -9.66
CA CYS A 70 -0.02 -7.20 -8.66
C CYS A 70 -1.50 -7.03 -9.00
N GLU A 71 -2.34 -7.09 -7.97
CA GLU A 71 -3.77 -6.85 -8.06
C GLU A 71 -4.16 -5.43 -7.63
N GLY A 72 -3.19 -4.65 -7.15
CA GLY A 72 -3.36 -3.24 -6.83
C GLY A 72 -2.05 -2.46 -6.90
N ILE A 73 -2.16 -1.22 -7.35
CA ILE A 73 -1.03 -0.27 -7.40
C ILE A 73 -1.36 0.94 -6.53
N ILE A 74 -0.45 1.24 -5.60
CA ILE A 74 -0.43 2.51 -4.87
C ILE A 74 0.54 3.44 -5.59
N CYS A 75 0.05 4.58 -6.09
CA CYS A 75 0.87 5.58 -6.78
C CYS A 75 1.04 6.82 -5.91
N PRO A 76 2.27 7.20 -5.53
CA PRO A 76 2.54 8.38 -4.72
C PRO A 76 2.30 9.68 -5.51
N MET A 77 2.18 10.80 -4.78
CA MET A 77 2.22 12.16 -5.31
C MET A 77 1.18 12.45 -6.41
N ILE A 78 -0.04 11.95 -6.25
CA ILE A 78 -1.17 12.31 -7.13
C ILE A 78 -1.68 13.68 -6.69
N ASN A 79 -1.30 14.71 -7.43
CA ASN A 79 -1.52 16.10 -7.05
C ASN A 79 -2.66 16.77 -7.82
N THR A 80 -2.98 16.26 -9.00
CA THR A 80 -3.97 16.84 -9.89
C THR A 80 -4.94 15.81 -10.45
N GLN A 81 -6.06 16.27 -11.00
CA GLN A 81 -6.98 15.41 -11.73
C GLN A 81 -6.29 14.72 -12.93
N ASP A 82 -5.37 15.43 -13.59
CA ASP A 82 -4.63 14.88 -14.73
C ASP A 82 -3.65 13.77 -14.29
N ASP A 83 -3.01 13.90 -13.13
CA ASP A 83 -2.20 12.82 -12.56
C ASP A 83 -3.07 11.59 -12.28
N ALA A 84 -4.23 11.78 -11.66
CA ALA A 84 -5.17 10.69 -11.39
C ALA A 84 -5.63 10.01 -12.68
N ARG A 85 -5.98 10.78 -13.73
CA ARG A 85 -6.36 10.23 -15.05
C ARG A 85 -5.21 9.48 -15.72
N ARG A 86 -3.98 10.02 -15.68
CA ARG A 86 -2.81 9.32 -16.21
C ARG A 86 -2.56 8.01 -15.47
N PHE A 87 -2.67 8.03 -14.15
CA PHE A 87 -2.50 6.86 -13.31
C PHE A 87 -3.50 5.75 -13.64
N VAL A 88 -4.80 6.05 -13.62
CA VAL A 88 -5.83 5.03 -13.90
C VAL A 88 -5.74 4.50 -15.33
N ARG A 89 -5.37 5.35 -16.30
CA ARG A 89 -5.13 4.92 -17.68
C ARG A 89 -3.94 3.97 -17.80
N ALA A 90 -2.90 4.14 -17.00
CA ALA A 90 -1.73 3.24 -16.95
C ALA A 90 -2.09 1.87 -16.35
N CYS A 91 -3.07 1.82 -15.43
CA CYS A 91 -3.54 0.58 -14.83
C CYS A 91 -4.46 -0.23 -15.76
N ASN A 92 -5.20 0.42 -16.65
CA ASN A 92 -6.27 -0.18 -17.43
C ASN A 92 -5.90 -0.44 -18.88
N TYR A 93 -6.38 -1.56 -19.43
CA TYR A 93 -6.31 -1.85 -20.85
C TYR A 93 -7.33 -1.01 -21.67
N PRO A 94 -7.06 -0.77 -22.96
CA PRO A 94 -8.04 -0.18 -23.84
C PRO A 94 -9.39 -0.95 -23.82
N PRO A 95 -10.54 -0.28 -23.98
CA PRO A 95 -10.69 1.17 -24.22
C PRO A 95 -10.67 2.06 -22.98
N LYS A 96 -10.68 1.50 -21.74
CA LYS A 96 -10.69 2.25 -20.48
C LYS A 96 -9.37 2.99 -20.24
N GLY A 97 -8.26 2.43 -20.70
CA GLY A 97 -6.92 2.98 -20.47
C GLY A 97 -5.95 2.84 -21.64
N SER A 98 -4.66 2.87 -21.33
CA SER A 98 -3.58 2.82 -22.32
C SER A 98 -2.49 1.78 -21.96
N ARG A 99 -2.76 0.89 -20.97
CA ARG A 99 -1.83 -0.18 -20.61
C ARG A 99 -1.56 -1.07 -21.81
N SER A 100 -0.27 -1.29 -22.12
CA SER A 100 0.13 -2.23 -23.18
C SER A 100 -0.14 -3.68 -22.74
N TYR A 101 -0.58 -4.51 -23.67
CA TYR A 101 -0.88 -5.92 -23.39
C TYR A 101 0.37 -6.80 -23.49
N GLY A 102 0.71 -7.49 -22.41
CA GLY A 102 1.81 -8.43 -22.30
C GLY A 102 1.95 -9.06 -20.91
N PRO A 103 0.84 -9.49 -20.27
CA PRO A 103 0.83 -9.87 -18.84
C PRO A 103 1.35 -11.30 -18.61
N ILE A 104 2.63 -11.55 -18.86
CA ILE A 104 3.23 -12.91 -18.85
C ILE A 104 2.93 -13.64 -17.53
N ARG A 105 3.31 -13.07 -16.37
CA ARG A 105 3.10 -13.74 -15.08
C ARG A 105 1.65 -13.65 -14.62
N ALA A 106 0.99 -12.53 -14.85
CA ALA A 106 -0.42 -12.40 -14.50
C ALA A 106 -1.28 -13.46 -15.19
N LEU A 107 -0.98 -13.82 -16.46
CA LEU A 107 -1.64 -14.94 -17.15
C LEU A 107 -1.38 -16.30 -16.47
N VAL A 108 -0.17 -16.52 -15.96
CA VAL A 108 0.17 -17.77 -15.24
C VAL A 108 -0.62 -17.87 -13.92
N HIS A 109 -0.80 -16.75 -13.23
CA HIS A 109 -1.46 -16.70 -11.93
C HIS A 109 -2.99 -16.65 -12.03
N ALA A 110 -3.52 -15.74 -12.84
CA ALA A 110 -4.95 -15.48 -12.98
C ALA A 110 -5.62 -16.20 -14.17
N GLY A 111 -4.83 -16.90 -15.01
CA GLY A 111 -5.34 -17.66 -16.15
C GLY A 111 -5.42 -16.86 -17.45
N PRO A 112 -5.76 -17.56 -18.57
CA PRO A 112 -5.67 -17.00 -19.93
C PRO A 112 -6.66 -15.86 -20.18
N ASP A 113 -7.70 -15.77 -19.41
CA ASP A 113 -8.76 -14.75 -19.54
C ASP A 113 -8.52 -13.50 -18.67
N TYR A 114 -7.34 -13.39 -18.03
CA TYR A 114 -6.97 -12.26 -17.17
C TYR A 114 -7.36 -10.89 -17.74
N HIS A 115 -7.13 -10.66 -19.05
CA HIS A 115 -7.43 -9.39 -19.69
C HIS A 115 -8.93 -9.01 -19.70
N LYS A 116 -9.83 -9.97 -19.55
CA LYS A 116 -11.27 -9.72 -19.52
C LYS A 116 -11.72 -9.14 -18.19
N ALA A 117 -11.03 -9.52 -17.10
CA ALA A 117 -11.35 -9.11 -15.75
C ALA A 117 -10.45 -7.97 -15.25
N ALA A 118 -9.23 -7.82 -15.80
CA ALA A 118 -8.21 -6.93 -15.28
C ALA A 118 -8.65 -5.47 -15.07
N ASN A 119 -9.48 -4.93 -15.97
CA ASN A 119 -9.99 -3.56 -15.85
C ASN A 119 -11.05 -3.38 -14.74
N ASP A 120 -11.56 -4.46 -14.18
CA ASP A 120 -12.57 -4.45 -13.12
C ASP A 120 -12.02 -4.98 -11.79
N GLU A 121 -10.89 -5.69 -11.81
CA GLU A 121 -10.28 -6.32 -10.63
C GLU A 121 -9.01 -5.61 -10.14
N VAL A 122 -8.27 -4.94 -11.03
CA VAL A 122 -7.05 -4.22 -10.63
C VAL A 122 -7.42 -2.94 -9.91
N LEU A 123 -6.88 -2.75 -8.70
CA LEU A 123 -7.12 -1.57 -7.88
C LEU A 123 -6.13 -0.44 -8.22
N SER A 124 -6.65 0.71 -8.57
CA SER A 124 -5.91 1.96 -8.75
C SER A 124 -6.05 2.85 -7.51
N ILE A 125 -4.95 3.06 -6.77
CA ILE A 125 -4.94 3.73 -5.47
C ILE A 125 -3.98 4.92 -5.52
N GLY A 126 -4.51 6.14 -5.56
CA GLY A 126 -3.72 7.37 -5.61
C GLY A 126 -3.37 7.92 -4.23
N MET A 127 -2.11 8.30 -3.98
CA MET A 127 -1.75 8.89 -2.68
C MET A 127 -2.06 10.39 -2.64
N ILE A 128 -2.72 10.78 -1.55
CA ILE A 128 -2.99 12.19 -1.17
C ILE A 128 -2.06 12.54 -0.01
N GLU A 129 -1.02 13.30 -0.29
CA GLU A 129 0.07 13.53 0.65
C GLU A 129 0.77 14.89 0.50
N THR A 130 0.18 15.80 -0.29
CA THR A 130 0.72 17.16 -0.51
C THR A 130 -0.35 18.22 -0.32
N ARG A 131 0.08 19.48 -0.16
CA ARG A 131 -0.83 20.63 -0.15
C ARG A 131 -1.62 20.72 -1.46
N GLU A 132 -0.93 20.58 -2.59
CA GLU A 132 -1.56 20.61 -3.92
C GLU A 132 -2.62 19.53 -4.08
N ALA A 133 -2.36 18.31 -3.60
CA ALA A 133 -3.34 17.22 -3.62
C ALA A 133 -4.57 17.54 -2.76
N LEU A 134 -4.38 18.18 -1.59
CA LEU A 134 -5.50 18.63 -0.75
C LEU A 134 -6.33 19.71 -1.45
N ASP A 135 -5.68 20.70 -2.06
CA ASP A 135 -6.36 21.79 -2.74
C ASP A 135 -7.13 21.28 -3.98
N ASN A 136 -6.69 20.19 -4.59
CA ASN A 136 -7.30 19.54 -5.75
C ASN A 136 -8.12 18.28 -5.41
N LEU A 137 -8.35 17.98 -4.13
CA LEU A 137 -8.94 16.72 -3.69
C LEU A 137 -10.24 16.39 -4.41
N ASP A 138 -11.15 17.34 -4.51
CA ASP A 138 -12.43 17.18 -5.19
C ASP A 138 -12.27 16.73 -6.64
N SER A 139 -11.39 17.40 -7.38
CA SER A 139 -11.15 17.10 -8.80
C SER A 139 -10.43 15.76 -9.01
N ILE A 140 -9.56 15.36 -8.08
CA ILE A 140 -8.91 14.04 -8.09
C ILE A 140 -9.96 12.95 -7.89
N LEU A 141 -10.85 13.13 -6.92
CA LEU A 141 -11.91 12.17 -6.60
C LEU A 141 -13.01 12.09 -7.67
N ASP A 142 -13.13 13.09 -8.55
CA ASP A 142 -14.04 13.07 -9.70
C ASP A 142 -13.56 12.16 -10.84
N VAL A 143 -12.39 11.52 -10.72
CA VAL A 143 -11.95 10.51 -11.69
C VAL A 143 -12.64 9.18 -11.39
N ASP A 144 -13.58 8.78 -12.24
CA ASP A 144 -14.48 7.63 -12.01
C ASP A 144 -13.71 6.32 -11.78
N GLU A 145 -12.66 6.06 -12.56
CA GLU A 145 -11.87 4.83 -12.52
C GLU A 145 -10.82 4.81 -11.40
N LEU A 146 -10.68 5.89 -10.60
CA LEU A 146 -9.85 5.85 -9.40
C LEU A 146 -10.60 5.11 -8.30
N ASP A 147 -10.15 3.93 -7.91
CA ASP A 147 -10.85 3.06 -6.95
C ASP A 147 -10.75 3.58 -5.52
N ALA A 148 -9.56 4.08 -5.16
CA ALA A 148 -9.27 4.52 -3.81
C ALA A 148 -8.24 5.65 -3.76
N VAL A 149 -8.25 6.36 -2.65
CA VAL A 149 -7.13 7.22 -2.26
C VAL A 149 -6.40 6.62 -1.06
N TYR A 150 -5.11 6.93 -0.93
CA TYR A 150 -4.28 6.48 0.18
C TYR A 150 -3.58 7.67 0.82
N ILE A 151 -3.77 7.84 2.12
CA ILE A 151 -3.20 8.97 2.85
C ILE A 151 -1.77 8.63 3.28
N GLY A 152 -0.80 9.48 2.89
CA GLY A 152 0.59 9.44 3.33
C GLY A 152 0.84 10.45 4.46
N PRO A 153 0.65 10.12 5.76
CA PRO A 153 0.66 11.12 6.84
C PRO A 153 1.99 11.83 7.01
N ALA A 154 3.11 11.16 6.73
CA ALA A 154 4.46 11.76 6.93
C ALA A 154 4.71 12.90 5.93
N ASP A 155 4.47 12.66 4.64
CA ASP A 155 4.61 13.68 3.59
C ASP A 155 3.57 14.78 3.73
N LEU A 156 2.32 14.41 4.04
CA LEU A 156 1.25 15.35 4.34
C LEU A 156 1.62 16.29 5.50
N SER A 157 2.28 15.74 6.54
CA SER A 157 2.76 16.55 7.66
C SER A 157 3.79 17.58 7.22
N LEU A 158 4.79 17.17 6.43
CA LEU A 158 5.78 18.08 5.88
C LEU A 158 5.13 19.15 5.01
N ALA A 159 4.18 18.79 4.16
CA ALA A 159 3.43 19.71 3.31
C ALA A 159 2.62 20.74 4.12
N LEU A 160 2.21 20.40 5.34
CA LEU A 160 1.47 21.27 6.26
C LEU A 160 2.37 22.00 7.26
N GLY A 161 3.71 21.83 7.20
CA GLY A 161 4.67 22.45 8.11
C GLY A 161 4.72 21.80 9.49
N CYS A 162 4.27 20.54 9.60
CA CYS A 162 4.23 19.74 10.83
C CYS A 162 5.35 18.70 10.87
N THR A 163 5.52 18.06 12.04
CA THR A 163 6.53 17.01 12.21
C THR A 163 6.13 15.73 11.45
N PRO A 164 7.01 15.15 10.59
CA PRO A 164 6.67 13.93 9.84
C PRO A 164 6.54 12.72 10.77
N LYS A 165 5.33 12.20 10.88
CA LYS A 165 4.98 11.01 11.65
C LYS A 165 3.92 10.21 10.91
N PHE A 166 3.85 8.90 11.12
CA PHE A 166 2.77 8.07 10.58
C PHE A 166 1.50 8.18 11.43
N ASP A 167 1.64 8.12 12.75
CA ASP A 167 0.55 8.27 13.70
C ASP A 167 0.51 9.73 14.16
N GLN A 168 -0.33 10.51 13.52
CA GLN A 168 -0.36 11.97 13.69
C GLN A 168 -1.33 12.43 14.78
N GLU A 169 -0.87 13.41 15.56
CA GLU A 169 -1.66 14.09 16.59
C GLU A 169 -1.64 15.63 16.45
N GLU A 170 -0.83 16.17 15.50
CA GLU A 170 -0.82 17.60 15.21
C GLU A 170 -2.08 18.00 14.46
N GLN A 171 -2.81 18.95 15.02
CA GLN A 171 -4.18 19.30 14.59
C GLN A 171 -4.33 19.57 13.08
N PRO A 172 -3.44 20.34 12.40
CA PRO A 172 -3.58 20.58 10.97
C PRO A 172 -3.56 19.29 10.12
N VAL A 173 -2.79 18.29 10.56
CA VAL A 173 -2.69 17.01 9.84
C VAL A 173 -3.87 16.11 10.16
N VAL A 174 -4.31 16.10 11.43
CA VAL A 174 -5.49 15.35 11.85
C VAL A 174 -6.72 15.83 11.09
N GLU A 175 -6.95 17.14 11.04
CA GLU A 175 -8.05 17.75 10.28
C GLU A 175 -7.97 17.43 8.78
N ALA A 176 -6.78 17.45 8.19
CA ALA A 176 -6.60 17.08 6.79
C ALA A 176 -6.92 15.60 6.54
N ILE A 177 -6.48 14.68 7.41
CA ILE A 177 -6.80 13.25 7.31
C ILE A 177 -8.30 13.02 7.40
N GLU A 178 -8.98 13.63 8.39
CA GLU A 178 -10.42 13.54 8.57
C GLU A 178 -11.17 14.07 7.35
N HIS A 179 -10.75 15.23 6.82
CA HIS A 179 -11.32 15.82 5.61
C HIS A 179 -11.17 14.93 4.38
N ILE A 180 -9.98 14.32 4.16
CA ILE A 180 -9.77 13.39 3.04
C ILE A 180 -10.71 12.18 3.17
N ILE A 181 -10.82 11.59 4.37
CA ILE A 181 -11.68 10.44 4.60
C ILE A 181 -13.14 10.80 4.30
N GLU A 182 -13.64 11.89 4.90
CA GLU A 182 -15.02 12.32 4.73
C GLU A 182 -15.35 12.62 3.26
N THR A 183 -14.48 13.39 2.58
CA THR A 183 -14.69 13.79 1.18
C THR A 183 -14.69 12.58 0.25
N ALA A 184 -13.72 11.67 0.39
CA ALA A 184 -13.65 10.47 -0.42
C ALA A 184 -14.85 9.55 -0.20
N LYS A 185 -15.25 9.33 1.05
CA LYS A 185 -16.43 8.51 1.38
C LYS A 185 -17.73 9.11 0.83
N SER A 186 -17.89 10.43 0.89
CA SER A 186 -19.08 11.13 0.34
C SER A 186 -19.21 10.94 -1.18
N ARG A 187 -18.10 10.68 -1.88
CA ARG A 187 -18.03 10.42 -3.33
C ARG A 187 -18.01 8.92 -3.68
N GLY A 188 -18.22 8.05 -2.68
CA GLY A 188 -18.24 6.59 -2.89
C GLY A 188 -16.86 5.98 -3.14
N LYS A 189 -15.76 6.73 -2.93
CA LYS A 189 -14.40 6.22 -3.07
C LYS A 189 -13.94 5.52 -1.79
N ARG A 190 -13.02 4.56 -1.93
CA ARG A 190 -12.38 3.90 -0.80
C ARG A 190 -11.20 4.73 -0.30
N VAL A 191 -10.87 4.57 0.98
CA VAL A 191 -9.76 5.32 1.61
C VAL A 191 -8.85 4.39 2.38
N GLY A 192 -7.56 4.49 2.10
CA GLY A 192 -6.52 3.85 2.90
C GLY A 192 -5.69 4.86 3.68
N VAL A 193 -5.08 4.41 4.78
CA VAL A 193 -4.20 5.25 5.60
C VAL A 193 -2.95 4.47 6.01
N HIS A 194 -1.78 5.12 5.89
CA HIS A 194 -0.52 4.56 6.38
C HIS A 194 -0.37 4.80 7.88
N ASN A 195 -0.15 3.74 8.67
CA ASN A 195 -0.06 3.82 10.12
C ASN A 195 1.15 3.04 10.66
N ALA A 196 1.63 3.45 11.85
CA ALA A 196 2.70 2.76 12.55
C ALA A 196 2.17 1.76 13.59
N THR A 197 1.07 2.09 14.27
CA THR A 197 0.57 1.31 15.40
C THR A 197 -0.85 0.78 15.18
N VAL A 198 -1.15 -0.36 15.82
CA VAL A 198 -2.49 -0.97 15.82
C VAL A 198 -3.55 -0.02 16.40
N ALA A 199 -3.19 0.72 17.46
CA ALA A 199 -4.13 1.63 18.11
C ALA A 199 -4.57 2.76 17.16
N TYR A 200 -3.61 3.35 16.43
CA TYR A 200 -3.90 4.40 15.47
C TYR A 200 -4.64 3.86 14.25
N ALA A 201 -4.26 2.71 13.75
CA ALA A 201 -4.96 2.04 12.65
C ALA A 201 -6.44 1.78 12.98
N ARG A 202 -6.74 1.31 14.20
CA ARG A 202 -8.14 1.17 14.68
C ARG A 202 -8.89 2.49 14.74
N ARG A 203 -8.21 3.58 15.15
CA ARG A 203 -8.80 4.93 15.13
C ARG A 203 -9.15 5.34 13.70
N MET A 204 -8.27 5.14 12.73
CA MET A 204 -8.53 5.46 11.32
C MET A 204 -9.68 4.63 10.75
N THR A 205 -9.74 3.34 11.06
CA THR A 205 -10.87 2.49 10.66
C THR A 205 -12.19 2.98 11.28
N ALA A 206 -12.18 3.40 12.55
CA ALA A 206 -13.36 3.96 13.20
C ALA A 206 -13.81 5.30 12.58
N LEU A 207 -12.89 6.08 12.00
CA LEU A 207 -13.19 7.30 11.22
C LEU A 207 -13.71 7.01 9.81
N GLY A 208 -13.68 5.76 9.35
CA GLY A 208 -14.22 5.35 8.06
C GLY A 208 -13.19 4.91 7.02
N ALA A 209 -11.90 4.79 7.38
CA ALA A 209 -10.91 4.21 6.48
C ALA A 209 -11.26 2.75 6.14
N ASP A 210 -11.25 2.41 4.86
CA ASP A 210 -11.59 1.08 4.34
C ASP A 210 -10.43 0.09 4.49
N PHE A 211 -9.18 0.57 4.42
CA PHE A 211 -8.00 -0.24 4.67
C PHE A 211 -6.90 0.57 5.36
N VAL A 212 -6.06 -0.13 6.12
CA VAL A 212 -4.99 0.48 6.89
C VAL A 212 -3.73 -0.36 6.77
N SER A 213 -2.59 0.25 6.51
CA SER A 213 -1.32 -0.44 6.70
C SER A 213 -0.92 -0.35 8.16
N VAL A 214 -0.48 -1.46 8.74
CA VAL A 214 -0.05 -1.52 10.14
C VAL A 214 1.40 -1.96 10.19
N SER A 215 2.31 -0.99 10.39
CA SER A 215 3.74 -1.26 10.46
C SER A 215 4.34 -1.75 9.11
N SER A 216 5.55 -2.28 9.14
CA SER A 216 6.24 -2.93 8.03
C SER A 216 7.09 -4.10 8.55
N ASP A 217 7.48 -5.01 7.65
CA ASP A 217 8.38 -6.12 7.94
C ASP A 217 9.67 -5.64 8.64
N MET A 218 10.32 -4.59 8.14
CA MET A 218 11.49 -3.98 8.74
C MET A 218 11.24 -3.53 10.19
N ARG A 219 10.12 -2.86 10.45
CA ARG A 219 9.76 -2.37 11.79
C ARG A 219 9.43 -3.51 12.74
N LEU A 220 8.70 -4.52 12.27
CA LEU A 220 8.35 -5.71 13.05
C LEU A 220 9.62 -6.47 13.44
N MET A 221 10.54 -6.70 12.50
CA MET A 221 11.82 -7.34 12.76
C MET A 221 12.67 -6.56 13.75
N THR A 222 12.79 -5.24 13.56
CA THR A 222 13.55 -4.37 14.46
C THR A 222 12.98 -4.37 15.87
N ALA A 223 11.67 -4.25 16.01
CA ALA A 223 11.00 -4.25 17.30
C ALA A 223 11.15 -5.60 18.01
N GLY A 224 10.98 -6.71 17.28
CA GLY A 224 11.16 -8.06 17.83
C GLY A 224 12.59 -8.32 18.32
N ALA A 225 13.58 -8.00 17.48
CA ALA A 225 14.99 -8.15 17.84
C ALA A 225 15.37 -7.30 19.09
N ALA A 226 14.95 -6.03 19.11
CA ALA A 226 15.21 -5.15 20.25
C ALA A 226 14.53 -5.66 21.54
N ALA A 227 13.32 -6.20 21.45
CA ALA A 227 12.62 -6.78 22.59
C ALA A 227 13.36 -7.98 23.16
N VAL A 228 13.84 -8.89 22.30
CA VAL A 228 14.62 -10.07 22.72
C VAL A 228 15.90 -9.65 23.43
N VAL A 229 16.68 -8.71 22.85
CA VAL A 229 17.94 -8.22 23.46
C VAL A 229 17.70 -7.56 24.82
N ARG A 230 16.64 -6.72 24.90
CA ARG A 230 16.29 -6.06 26.16
C ARG A 230 15.92 -7.10 27.22
N LYS A 231 15.06 -8.05 26.90
CA LYS A 231 14.60 -9.09 27.82
C LYS A 231 15.75 -9.97 28.31
N PHE A 232 16.72 -10.31 27.46
CA PHE A 232 17.91 -11.05 27.86
C PHE A 232 18.79 -10.28 28.81
N ARG A 233 18.86 -8.94 28.69
CA ARG A 233 19.65 -8.08 29.55
C ARG A 233 18.97 -7.72 30.88
N GLU A 234 17.64 -7.79 30.93
CA GLU A 234 16.86 -7.63 32.16
C GLU A 234 16.99 -8.94 32.94
N SER A 235 17.60 -8.90 34.16
CA SER A 235 18.04 -10.08 34.95
C SER A 235 16.90 -10.88 35.63
N GLU A 236 15.71 -10.94 35.06
CA GLU A 236 14.64 -11.80 35.57
C GLU A 236 14.58 -13.16 34.85
N PRO A 237 14.44 -14.29 35.60
CA PRO A 237 14.33 -15.62 34.99
C PRO A 237 13.01 -15.73 34.21
N GLU A 238 13.12 -16.11 32.92
CA GLU A 238 11.93 -16.38 32.09
C GLU A 238 11.12 -17.57 32.60
N PRO A 239 9.77 -17.48 32.55
CA PRO A 239 8.96 -18.68 32.65
C PRO A 239 9.29 -19.61 31.46
N LYS A 240 9.47 -20.89 31.73
CA LYS A 240 9.78 -21.91 30.71
C LYS A 240 8.73 -21.87 29.61
N SER A 241 9.07 -21.43 28.41
CA SER A 241 8.21 -21.55 27.23
C SER A 241 8.33 -22.98 26.68
N GLU A 242 7.22 -23.63 26.48
CA GLU A 242 7.18 -24.82 25.62
C GLU A 242 7.44 -24.34 24.18
N ALA A 243 8.63 -24.62 23.67
CA ALA A 243 8.96 -24.36 22.28
C ALA A 243 8.26 -25.43 21.42
N SER A 244 7.22 -25.06 20.70
CA SER A 244 6.68 -25.85 19.58
C SER A 244 7.24 -25.31 18.27
N TYR A 245 7.91 -26.16 17.52
CA TYR A 245 8.28 -25.92 16.13
C TYR A 245 7.08 -26.14 15.19
#